data_e0fd208ee3760e61885f11b72bd69c5b
#
_entry.id   e0fd208ee3760e61885f11b72bd69c5b
#
_cell.length_a   1.000
_cell.length_b   1.000
_cell.length_c   1.000
_cell.angle_alpha   90.00
_cell.angle_beta   90.00
_cell.angle_gamma   90.00
#
_symmetry.space_group_name_H-M   'P 1'
#
loop_
_entity.id
_entity.type
_entity.pdbx_description
1 polymer ?
#
loop_
_entity_poly.entity_id
_entity_poly.type
_entity_poly.pdbx_seq_one_letter_code
_entity_poly.pdbx_strand_id
1 'polypeptide(L)'
;MSFASVLPGILFSRRIIRDSPEADTTVEAIFRAEEHVRTREGYDARVPLIILGGHGFIGRRLVRRLAGRQIHSVDPASTCNGSWPHHLRGTRAVLINVSRRATLHGYFAHLWPSLIIINEVYPEPSATEIAALTDIGSTLYHVVGIAGEAYPPFPSIYAAAIPCCAARLTNNMQAVVQRLN
;
A
#
# COMPACT_ATOMS: atom_id res chain seq x y z
N MET A 1 -7.41 -10.60 -20.87
CA MET A 1 -8.50 -9.94 -20.12
C MET A 1 -7.84 -9.28 -18.91
N SER A 2 -8.08 -7.99 -18.67
CA SER A 2 -7.52 -7.23 -17.55
C SER A 2 -8.64 -6.94 -16.56
N PHE A 3 -8.35 -7.11 -15.26
CA PHE A 3 -9.30 -6.86 -14.18
C PHE A 3 -8.79 -5.71 -13.33
N ALA A 4 -9.51 -4.61 -13.34
CA ALA A 4 -9.14 -3.43 -12.56
C ALA A 4 -9.69 -3.47 -11.12
N SER A 5 -9.04 -2.72 -10.23
CA SER A 5 -9.51 -2.44 -8.87
C SER A 5 -9.64 -3.69 -7.98
N VAL A 6 -10.69 -3.76 -7.18
CA VAL A 6 -10.92 -4.84 -6.19
C VAL A 6 -11.34 -6.18 -6.82
N LEU A 7 -11.68 -6.20 -8.10
CA LEU A 7 -12.19 -7.39 -8.77
C LEU A 7 -11.24 -8.59 -8.72
N PRO A 8 -9.92 -8.46 -8.96
CA PRO A 8 -8.98 -9.56 -8.82
C PRO A 8 -9.01 -10.20 -7.42
N GLY A 9 -9.07 -9.40 -6.38
CA GLY A 9 -9.14 -9.90 -5.00
C GLY A 9 -10.44 -10.65 -4.71
N ILE A 10 -11.58 -10.18 -5.24
CA ILE A 10 -12.88 -10.85 -5.12
C ILE A 10 -12.86 -12.19 -5.84
N LEU A 11 -12.39 -12.21 -7.09
CA LEU A 11 -12.32 -13.42 -7.89
C LEU A 11 -11.35 -14.45 -7.28
N PHE A 12 -10.23 -13.99 -6.72
CA PHE A 12 -9.32 -14.85 -6.00
C PHE A 12 -9.95 -15.45 -4.73
N SER A 13 -10.63 -14.63 -3.92
CA SER A 13 -11.30 -15.10 -2.70
C SER A 13 -12.40 -16.13 -2.98
N ARG A 14 -13.05 -16.03 -4.13
CA ARG A 14 -14.05 -16.97 -4.62
C ARG A 14 -13.45 -18.17 -5.39
N ARG A 15 -12.11 -18.28 -5.46
CA ARG A 15 -11.38 -19.33 -6.19
C ARG A 15 -11.66 -19.40 -7.68
N ILE A 16 -12.12 -18.29 -8.29
CA ILE A 16 -12.40 -18.18 -9.73
C ILE A 16 -11.09 -18.00 -10.50
N ILE A 17 -10.14 -17.24 -9.95
CA ILE A 17 -8.79 -17.08 -10.49
C ILE A 17 -7.75 -17.51 -9.47
N ARG A 18 -6.60 -17.97 -9.94
CA ARG A 18 -5.46 -18.32 -9.08
C ARG A 18 -4.45 -17.19 -8.97
N ASP A 19 -4.38 -16.37 -10.00
CA ASP A 19 -3.41 -15.26 -10.10
C ASP A 19 -3.96 -14.13 -10.98
N SER A 20 -3.29 -12.96 -10.90
CA SER A 20 -3.61 -11.77 -11.69
C SER A 20 -2.32 -10.99 -11.94
N PRO A 21 -1.93 -10.78 -13.22
CA PRO A 21 -0.76 -9.96 -13.55
C PRO A 21 -0.85 -8.52 -13.03
N GLU A 22 -2.07 -7.99 -12.93
CA GLU A 22 -2.32 -6.65 -12.39
C GLU A 22 -1.97 -6.57 -10.89
N ALA A 23 -2.10 -7.68 -10.17
CA ALA A 23 -1.67 -7.75 -8.77
C ALA A 23 -0.15 -7.59 -8.64
N ASP A 24 0.63 -8.12 -9.57
CA ASP A 24 2.09 -7.98 -9.56
C ASP A 24 2.49 -6.54 -9.86
N THR A 25 1.78 -5.86 -10.78
CA THR A 25 1.98 -4.43 -11.05
C THR A 25 1.66 -3.59 -9.80
N THR A 26 0.56 -3.89 -9.12
CA THR A 26 0.20 -3.20 -7.86
C THR A 26 1.28 -3.41 -6.80
N VAL A 27 1.75 -4.63 -6.61
CA VAL A 27 2.80 -4.95 -5.63
C VAL A 27 4.10 -4.21 -5.95
N GLU A 28 4.50 -4.17 -7.22
CA GLU A 28 5.71 -3.46 -7.63
C GLU A 28 5.55 -1.94 -7.47
N ALA A 29 4.37 -1.38 -7.76
CA ALA A 29 4.08 0.03 -7.52
C ALA A 29 4.22 0.39 -6.03
N ILE A 30 3.67 -0.43 -5.13
CA ILE A 30 3.78 -0.22 -3.68
C ILE A 30 5.24 -0.36 -3.22
N PHE A 31 5.97 -1.34 -3.74
CA PHE A 31 7.38 -1.53 -3.43
C PHE A 31 8.21 -0.30 -3.81
N ARG A 32 8.02 0.22 -5.02
CA ARG A 32 8.72 1.44 -5.49
C ARG A 32 8.29 2.68 -4.73
N ALA A 33 7.00 2.77 -4.36
CA ALA A 33 6.50 3.84 -3.51
C ALA A 33 7.18 3.81 -2.13
N GLU A 34 7.33 2.63 -1.54
CA GLU A 34 8.02 2.46 -0.27
C GLU A 34 9.49 2.87 -0.36
N GLU A 35 10.21 2.44 -1.38
CA GLU A 35 11.61 2.84 -1.59
C GLU A 35 11.74 4.36 -1.77
N HIS A 36 10.86 4.97 -2.60
CA HIS A 36 10.84 6.40 -2.83
C HIS A 36 10.61 7.18 -1.53
N VAL A 37 9.56 6.82 -0.78
CA VAL A 37 9.18 7.49 0.47
C VAL A 37 10.28 7.30 1.52
N ARG A 38 10.81 6.10 1.67
CA ARG A 38 11.90 5.80 2.59
C ARG A 38 13.14 6.64 2.32
N THR A 39 13.55 6.74 1.06
CA THR A 39 14.68 7.58 0.64
C THR A 39 14.43 9.05 0.94
N ARG A 40 13.24 9.54 0.61
CA ARG A 40 12.82 10.94 0.82
C ARG A 40 12.83 11.32 2.30
N GLU A 41 12.39 10.42 3.18
CA GLU A 41 12.30 10.66 4.63
C GLU A 41 13.59 10.27 5.39
N GLY A 42 14.62 9.84 4.69
CA GLY A 42 15.91 9.47 5.29
C GLY A 42 15.80 8.22 6.17
N TYR A 43 14.96 7.26 5.81
CA TYR A 43 14.79 5.99 6.51
C TYR A 43 15.65 4.91 5.83
N ASP A 44 16.45 4.21 6.61
CA ASP A 44 17.25 3.08 6.09
C ASP A 44 16.45 1.77 6.01
N ALA A 45 17.05 0.75 5.43
CA ALA A 45 16.41 -0.55 5.22
C ALA A 45 16.09 -1.31 6.52
N ARG A 46 16.64 -0.89 7.66
CA ARG A 46 16.44 -1.54 8.97
C ARG A 46 15.17 -1.05 9.65
N VAL A 47 14.64 0.11 9.24
CA VAL A 47 13.38 0.64 9.78
C VAL A 47 12.26 -0.36 9.50
N PRO A 48 11.54 -0.84 10.54
CA PRO A 48 10.54 -1.90 10.40
C PRO A 48 9.35 -1.46 9.56
N LEU A 49 8.73 -2.45 8.92
CA LEU A 49 7.52 -2.32 8.13
C LEU A 49 6.34 -2.94 8.86
N ILE A 50 5.21 -2.25 8.86
CA ILE A 50 3.91 -2.77 9.27
C ILE A 50 3.05 -2.88 8.01
N ILE A 51 2.54 -4.05 7.69
CA ILE A 51 1.67 -4.25 6.52
C ILE A 51 0.26 -4.50 7.03
N LEU A 52 -0.60 -3.49 6.94
CA LEU A 52 -2.02 -3.60 7.26
C LEU A 52 -2.76 -4.20 6.06
N GLY A 53 -3.32 -5.38 6.24
CA GLY A 53 -3.84 -6.24 5.18
C GLY A 53 -2.80 -7.28 4.69
N GLY A 54 -1.78 -7.57 5.48
CA GLY A 54 -0.63 -8.42 5.10
C GLY A 54 -0.98 -9.86 4.70
N HIS A 55 -2.11 -10.39 5.15
CA HIS A 55 -2.61 -11.73 4.77
C HIS A 55 -3.59 -11.70 3.58
N GLY A 56 -3.94 -10.49 3.10
CA GLY A 56 -4.80 -10.29 1.93
C GLY A 56 -4.15 -10.67 0.61
N PHE A 57 -4.91 -10.52 -0.50
CA PHE A 57 -4.47 -10.89 -1.84
C PHE A 57 -3.21 -10.12 -2.28
N ILE A 58 -3.18 -8.81 -2.10
CA ILE A 58 -2.00 -7.96 -2.38
C ILE A 58 -0.97 -8.11 -1.27
N GLY A 59 -1.41 -8.06 0.01
CA GLY A 59 -0.50 -8.07 1.15
C GLY A 59 0.46 -9.26 1.19
N ARG A 60 -0.02 -10.49 0.91
CA ARG A 60 0.85 -11.67 0.87
C ARG A 60 1.93 -11.63 -0.22
N ARG A 61 1.61 -11.01 -1.35
CA ARG A 61 2.57 -10.80 -2.43
C ARG A 61 3.61 -9.75 -2.03
N LEU A 62 3.14 -8.68 -1.41
CA LEU A 62 3.99 -7.60 -0.92
C LEU A 62 4.95 -8.10 0.17
N VAL A 63 4.48 -8.89 1.13
CA VAL A 63 5.33 -9.53 2.16
C VAL A 63 6.43 -10.36 1.50
N ARG A 64 6.11 -11.14 0.47
CA ARG A 64 7.12 -11.92 -0.28
C ARG A 64 8.09 -11.01 -1.05
N ARG A 65 7.59 -9.94 -1.67
CA ARG A 65 8.42 -8.98 -2.43
C ARG A 65 9.40 -8.23 -1.53
N LEU A 66 9.02 -8.00 -0.27
CA LEU A 66 9.80 -7.31 0.75
C LEU A 66 10.62 -8.28 1.64
N ALA A 67 10.78 -9.54 1.23
CA ALA A 67 11.55 -10.53 1.98
C ALA A 67 12.96 -10.01 2.32
N GLY A 68 13.42 -10.23 3.55
CA GLY A 68 14.68 -9.69 4.06
C GLY A 68 14.52 -8.38 4.86
N ARG A 69 13.34 -7.75 4.87
CA ARG A 69 13.01 -6.65 5.77
C ARG A 69 12.38 -7.15 7.07
N GLN A 70 12.43 -6.34 8.12
CA GLN A 70 11.66 -6.60 9.34
C GLN A 70 10.19 -6.25 9.09
N ILE A 71 9.32 -7.25 8.96
CA ILE A 71 7.91 -7.07 8.59
C ILE A 71 6.99 -7.57 9.70
N HIS A 72 6.00 -6.75 10.05
CA HIS A 72 4.89 -7.07 10.92
C HIS A 72 3.58 -7.05 10.11
N SER A 73 3.04 -8.22 9.81
CA SER A 73 1.76 -8.34 9.11
C SER A 73 0.60 -8.21 10.09
N VAL A 74 -0.31 -7.29 9.83
CA VAL A 74 -1.53 -7.06 10.62
C VAL A 74 -2.73 -7.23 9.71
N ASP A 75 -3.66 -8.10 10.05
CA ASP A 75 -4.87 -8.30 9.24
C ASP A 75 -6.07 -8.64 10.14
N PRO A 76 -7.01 -7.71 10.32
CA PRO A 76 -8.17 -7.91 11.20
C PRO A 76 -9.15 -8.96 10.68
N ALA A 77 -9.10 -9.27 9.37
CA ALA A 77 -10.01 -10.21 8.73
C ALA A 77 -9.48 -11.65 8.69
N SER A 78 -8.24 -11.88 9.13
CA SER A 78 -7.61 -13.20 9.09
C SER A 78 -7.63 -13.88 10.47
N THR A 79 -7.92 -15.17 10.49
CA THR A 79 -7.74 -16.00 11.69
C THR A 79 -6.28 -16.15 12.12
N CYS A 80 -5.36 -15.86 11.22
CA CYS A 80 -3.91 -15.82 11.47
C CYS A 80 -3.44 -14.40 11.85
N ASN A 81 -4.24 -13.69 12.64
CA ASN A 81 -3.98 -12.28 13.00
C ASN A 81 -2.58 -12.12 13.58
N GLY A 82 -1.71 -11.44 12.81
CA GLY A 82 -0.58 -10.78 13.42
C GLY A 82 -1.11 -9.71 14.38
N SER A 83 -0.69 -9.74 15.63
CA SER A 83 -1.03 -8.70 16.58
C SER A 83 -0.37 -7.38 16.14
N TRP A 84 -1.02 -6.26 16.45
CA TRP A 84 -0.40 -4.96 16.25
C TRP A 84 0.93 -4.88 17.00
N PRO A 85 2.03 -4.42 16.37
CA PRO A 85 3.36 -4.41 16.98
C PRO A 85 3.53 -3.25 17.97
N HIS A 86 2.88 -3.32 19.13
CA HIS A 86 2.88 -2.30 20.16
C HIS A 86 4.29 -1.90 20.62
N HIS A 87 5.26 -2.80 20.54
CA HIS A 87 6.66 -2.55 20.90
C HIS A 87 7.37 -1.55 19.98
N LEU A 88 6.82 -1.28 18.79
CA LEU A 88 7.35 -0.28 17.86
C LEU A 88 6.85 1.14 18.16
N ARG A 89 5.90 1.31 19.09
CA ARG A 89 5.31 2.62 19.39
C ARG A 89 6.40 3.63 19.78
N GLY A 90 6.39 4.78 19.13
CA GLY A 90 7.37 5.85 19.34
C GLY A 90 8.69 5.65 18.60
N THR A 91 8.88 4.55 17.87
CA THR A 91 10.05 4.34 17.01
C THR A 91 9.75 4.76 15.57
N ARG A 92 10.80 4.91 14.77
CA ARG A 92 10.63 5.07 13.32
C ARG A 92 10.11 3.76 12.73
N ALA A 93 9.00 3.83 11.99
CA ALA A 93 8.43 2.69 11.26
C ALA A 93 7.68 3.19 10.02
N VAL A 94 7.44 2.28 9.08
CA VAL A 94 6.62 2.54 7.90
C VAL A 94 5.42 1.60 7.93
N LEU A 95 4.21 2.16 7.87
CA LEU A 95 2.95 1.42 7.75
C LEU A 95 2.51 1.45 6.27
N ILE A 96 2.38 0.29 5.66
CA ILE A 96 1.81 0.15 4.32
C ILE A 96 0.38 -0.35 4.46
N ASN A 97 -0.59 0.45 4.03
CA ASN A 97 -2.00 0.08 4.04
C ASN A 97 -2.42 -0.47 2.68
N VAL A 98 -2.66 -1.78 2.63
CA VAL A 98 -3.22 -2.54 1.51
C VAL A 98 -4.47 -3.31 1.93
N SER A 99 -5.13 -2.85 2.97
CA SER A 99 -6.33 -3.46 3.55
C SER A 99 -7.60 -3.03 2.81
N ARG A 100 -8.75 -3.25 3.42
CA ARG A 100 -10.02 -2.73 2.92
C ARG A 100 -10.19 -1.26 3.32
N ARG A 101 -11.04 -0.55 2.56
CA ARG A 101 -11.51 0.80 2.91
C ARG A 101 -11.95 0.85 4.39
N ALA A 102 -11.65 1.95 5.05
CA ALA A 102 -11.94 2.20 6.47
C ALA A 102 -11.18 1.33 7.49
N THR A 103 -10.41 0.33 7.09
CA THR A 103 -9.65 -0.50 8.04
C THR A 103 -8.63 0.34 8.81
N LEU A 104 -7.92 1.24 8.13
CA LEU A 104 -6.91 2.11 8.76
C LEU A 104 -7.50 2.96 9.89
N HIS A 105 -8.73 3.46 9.73
CA HIS A 105 -9.43 4.24 10.76
C HIS A 105 -9.54 3.49 12.10
N GLY A 106 -9.81 2.18 12.06
CA GLY A 106 -9.87 1.33 13.26
C GLY A 106 -8.54 1.22 14.01
N TYR A 107 -7.42 1.64 13.41
CA TYR A 107 -6.09 1.62 14.02
C TYR A 107 -5.56 2.99 14.46
N PHE A 108 -6.32 4.07 14.30
CA PHE A 108 -5.86 5.42 14.65
C PHE A 108 -5.35 5.52 16.10
N ALA A 109 -6.01 4.87 17.06
CA ALA A 109 -5.58 4.84 18.46
C ALA A 109 -4.21 4.15 18.68
N HIS A 110 -3.75 3.39 17.71
CA HIS A 110 -2.48 2.66 17.77
C HIS A 110 -1.35 3.38 17.05
N LEU A 111 -1.64 4.41 16.24
CA LEU A 111 -0.64 5.18 15.51
C LEU A 111 0.14 6.10 16.46
N TRP A 112 1.26 6.62 16.00
CA TRP A 112 2.13 7.50 16.80
C TRP A 112 2.86 8.52 15.92
N PRO A 113 3.37 9.61 16.51
CA PRO A 113 4.23 10.56 15.81
C PRO A 113 5.43 9.86 15.15
N SER A 114 5.89 10.37 14.02
CA SER A 114 6.99 9.81 13.23
C SER A 114 6.70 8.48 12.53
N LEU A 115 5.47 7.96 12.59
CA LEU A 115 5.05 6.87 11.73
C LEU A 115 4.80 7.40 10.32
N ILE A 116 5.43 6.80 9.32
CA ILE A 116 5.12 7.07 7.92
C ILE A 116 4.05 6.09 7.47
N ILE A 117 3.00 6.60 6.84
CA ILE A 117 1.89 5.79 6.32
C ILE A 117 1.90 5.91 4.80
N ILE A 118 1.95 4.78 4.11
CA ILE A 118 1.80 4.66 2.66
C ILE A 118 0.47 3.97 2.39
N ASN A 119 -0.50 4.73 1.90
CA ASN A 119 -1.84 4.24 1.60
C ASN A 119 -1.99 3.92 0.12
N GLU A 120 -2.38 2.69 -0.19
CA GLU A 120 -2.72 2.26 -1.56
C GLU A 120 -4.24 2.11 -1.76
N VAL A 121 -5.00 2.18 -0.70
CA VAL A 121 -6.45 1.91 -0.71
C VAL A 121 -7.23 3.09 -1.30
N TYR A 122 -8.11 2.80 -2.24
CA TYR A 122 -9.04 3.76 -2.82
C TYR A 122 -10.46 3.67 -2.22
N PRO A 123 -11.20 4.80 -2.21
CA PRO A 123 -10.73 6.14 -2.46
C PRO A 123 -9.66 6.56 -1.45
N GLU A 124 -8.90 7.59 -1.79
CA GLU A 124 -7.92 8.19 -0.90
C GLU A 124 -8.56 8.63 0.43
N PRO A 125 -7.76 8.76 1.50
CA PRO A 125 -8.25 9.22 2.79
C PRO A 125 -8.97 10.57 2.68
N SER A 126 -10.09 10.68 3.39
CA SER A 126 -10.88 11.91 3.45
C SER A 126 -10.12 13.05 4.17
N ALA A 127 -10.52 14.29 3.94
CA ALA A 127 -9.94 15.45 4.64
C ALA A 127 -9.98 15.28 6.17
N THR A 128 -11.04 14.67 6.72
CA THR A 128 -11.16 14.40 8.16
C THR A 128 -10.13 13.37 8.63
N GLU A 129 -9.90 12.30 7.85
CA GLU A 129 -8.89 11.29 8.16
C GLU A 129 -7.47 11.87 8.06
N ILE A 130 -7.21 12.70 7.04
CA ILE A 130 -5.93 13.41 6.88
C ILE A 130 -5.67 14.32 8.08
N ALA A 131 -6.66 15.12 8.51
CA ALA A 131 -6.55 15.98 9.68
C ALA A 131 -6.23 15.17 10.95
N ALA A 132 -6.97 14.07 11.20
CA ALA A 132 -6.73 13.21 12.35
C ALA A 132 -5.32 12.59 12.35
N LEU A 133 -4.80 12.18 11.18
CA LEU A 133 -3.44 11.66 11.04
C LEU A 133 -2.38 12.76 11.27
N THR A 134 -2.68 13.99 10.85
CA THR A 134 -1.84 15.16 11.12
C THR A 134 -1.77 15.46 12.62
N ASP A 135 -2.90 15.42 13.31
CA ASP A 135 -2.98 15.64 14.76
C ASP A 135 -2.21 14.56 15.55
N ILE A 136 -2.19 13.32 15.05
CA ILE A 136 -1.36 12.25 15.61
C ILE A 136 0.14 12.52 15.39
N GLY A 137 0.50 13.33 14.39
CA GLY A 137 1.89 13.60 13.98
C GLY A 137 2.45 12.53 13.05
N SER A 138 1.61 11.72 12.42
CA SER A 138 2.01 10.76 11.39
C SER A 138 2.12 11.44 10.04
N THR A 139 3.05 10.99 9.20
CA THR A 139 3.15 11.46 7.81
C THR A 139 2.40 10.51 6.88
N LEU A 140 1.52 11.05 6.04
CA LEU A 140 0.69 10.28 5.13
C LEU A 140 1.09 10.50 3.67
N TYR A 141 1.36 9.39 3.01
CA TYR A 141 1.54 9.29 1.57
C TYR A 141 0.44 8.45 0.95
N HIS A 142 0.01 8.82 -0.25
CA HIS A 142 -0.94 8.04 -1.05
C HIS A 142 -0.31 7.62 -2.36
N VAL A 143 -0.47 6.35 -2.73
CA VAL A 143 -0.05 5.81 -4.03
C VAL A 143 -1.14 6.15 -5.04
N VAL A 144 -0.92 7.20 -5.83
CA VAL A 144 -1.90 7.68 -6.82
C VAL A 144 -2.00 6.73 -8.02
N GLY A 145 -0.89 6.07 -8.36
CA GLY A 145 -0.83 5.15 -9.49
C GLY A 145 0.60 4.93 -9.96
N ILE A 146 0.74 4.69 -11.25
CA ILE A 146 2.03 4.50 -11.92
C ILE A 146 2.19 5.47 -13.09
N ALA A 147 3.41 5.91 -13.35
CA ALA A 147 3.82 6.57 -14.58
C ALA A 147 4.66 5.60 -15.41
N GLY A 148 4.51 5.62 -16.73
CA GLY A 148 5.20 4.74 -17.66
C GLY A 148 4.30 4.27 -18.79
N GLU A 149 4.80 3.32 -19.57
CA GLU A 149 4.04 2.75 -20.67
C GLU A 149 3.11 1.64 -20.14
N ALA A 150 1.83 1.75 -20.45
CA ALA A 150 0.82 0.74 -20.11
C ALA A 150 0.42 -0.05 -21.38
N TYR A 151 0.15 -1.33 -21.19
CA TYR A 151 -0.42 -2.14 -22.25
C TYR A 151 -1.69 -2.84 -21.75
N PRO A 152 -2.84 -2.67 -22.42
CA PRO A 152 -3.06 -1.74 -23.54
C PRO A 152 -2.87 -0.27 -23.15
N PRO A 153 -2.64 0.65 -24.11
CA PRO A 153 -2.49 2.08 -23.82
C PRO A 153 -3.70 2.62 -23.07
N PHE A 154 -3.44 3.42 -22.04
CA PHE A 154 -4.49 4.10 -21.29
C PHE A 154 -4.89 5.42 -21.93
N PRO A 155 -6.15 5.86 -21.77
CA PRO A 155 -6.59 7.17 -22.23
C PRO A 155 -5.74 8.30 -21.64
N SER A 156 -5.54 9.37 -22.42
CA SER A 156 -4.69 10.50 -22.06
C SER A 156 -5.08 11.20 -20.74
N ILE A 157 -6.34 11.06 -20.31
CA ILE A 157 -6.80 11.56 -19.01
C ILE A 157 -6.02 10.94 -17.82
N TYR A 158 -5.41 9.78 -18.02
CA TYR A 158 -4.58 9.11 -17.01
C TYR A 158 -3.08 9.37 -17.20
N ALA A 159 -2.70 10.35 -18.05
CA ALA A 159 -1.28 10.62 -18.35
C ALA A 159 -0.44 10.96 -17.10
N ALA A 160 -1.05 11.55 -16.06
CA ALA A 160 -0.36 11.87 -14.81
C ALA A 160 -0.15 10.65 -13.89
N ALA A 161 -1.11 9.71 -13.86
CA ALA A 161 -1.02 8.48 -13.10
C ALA A 161 -2.01 7.43 -13.62
N ILE A 162 -1.50 6.27 -14.00
CA ILE A 162 -2.30 5.13 -14.42
C ILE A 162 -2.61 4.30 -13.16
N PRO A 163 -3.87 3.87 -12.93
CA PRO A 163 -4.18 3.01 -11.81
C PRO A 163 -3.33 1.74 -11.82
N CYS A 164 -2.55 1.50 -10.77
CA CYS A 164 -1.61 0.38 -10.70
C CYS A 164 -2.29 -0.99 -10.84
N CYS A 165 -3.56 -1.10 -10.42
CA CYS A 165 -4.37 -2.32 -10.53
C CYS A 165 -5.00 -2.53 -11.92
N ALA A 166 -4.78 -1.64 -12.88
CA ALA A 166 -5.39 -1.70 -14.20
C ALA A 166 -4.35 -1.87 -15.34
N ALA A 167 -3.05 -1.82 -15.02
CA ALA A 167 -1.98 -1.91 -15.99
C ALA A 167 -1.14 -3.18 -15.80
N ARG A 168 -0.44 -3.59 -16.86
CA ARG A 168 0.63 -4.59 -16.76
C ARG A 168 1.96 -3.90 -16.50
N LEU A 169 2.83 -4.59 -15.78
CA LEU A 169 4.19 -4.11 -15.49
C LEU A 169 4.96 -3.84 -16.78
N THR A 170 5.58 -2.67 -16.87
CA THR A 170 6.59 -2.34 -17.87
C THR A 170 7.92 -2.06 -17.18
N ASN A 171 9.04 -2.22 -17.91
CA ASN A 171 10.39 -2.07 -17.32
C ASN A 171 10.66 -0.64 -16.81
N ASN A 172 9.96 0.37 -17.33
CA ASN A 172 10.17 1.79 -17.00
C ASN A 172 9.11 2.35 -16.04
N MET A 173 8.36 1.49 -15.34
CA MET A 173 7.34 1.93 -14.42
C MET A 173 7.91 2.71 -13.24
N GLN A 174 7.28 3.83 -12.90
CA GLN A 174 7.54 4.60 -11.70
C GLN A 174 6.25 4.70 -10.86
N ALA A 175 6.37 4.56 -9.55
CA ALA A 175 5.25 4.84 -8.67
C ALA A 175 5.00 6.35 -8.56
N VAL A 176 3.76 6.77 -8.71
CA VAL A 176 3.32 8.14 -8.47
C VAL A 176 2.78 8.21 -7.05
N VAL A 177 3.48 8.97 -6.21
CA VAL A 177 3.19 9.05 -4.77
C VAL A 177 2.97 10.52 -4.40
N GLN A 178 1.88 10.80 -3.71
CA GLN A 178 1.54 12.12 -3.21
C GLN A 178 1.62 12.15 -1.69
N ARG A 179 2.29 13.15 -1.13
CA ARG A 179 2.22 13.47 0.30
C ARG A 179 0.93 14.25 0.56
N LEU A 180 0.15 13.82 1.57
CA LEU A 180 -1.16 14.41 1.86
C LEU A 180 -1.15 15.34 3.10
N ASN A 181 -0.12 15.25 3.96
CA ASN A 181 0.06 16.12 5.13
C ASN A 181 1.53 16.44 5.43
#